data_e7cc590a5149d69fffbaf5eeb1176ca9
#
_entry.id   e7cc590a5149d69fffbaf5eeb1176ca9
#
_cell.length_a   1.000
_cell.length_b   1.000
_cell.length_c   1.000
_cell.angle_alpha   90.00
_cell.angle_beta   90.00
_cell.angle_gamma   90.00
#
_symmetry.space_group_name_H-M   'P 1'
#
loop_
_entity.id
_entity.type
_entity.pdbx_description
1 polymer ?
#
loop_
_entity_poly.entity_id
_entity_poly.type
_entity_poly.pdbx_seq_one_letter_code
_entity_poly.pdbx_strand_id
1 'polypeptide(L)'
;EIASCLVGSEMCIRDRKKLASSNVVISPTVKSSSPSLSMQKKPEMEQIQQKLEQYLLSRYHFRFNVLTEQTECCKKDADTPIYKVISQRTLNSLCLEARARHINCWDKDVSRFVNSEQMPDYHPLLSYMNTLPEWDGMDRVTPLAQRISTKDFWVNSFHRWMLGVTAQWSGHMARCANAVAPMLVSSEQGRCKSTFCELLMPDSLKDYYTDSFELTGQAGCEQKLAFFGLINLDEYDRLSPQKLPLLKNLMQMKKLDFRKSHRTSYSHLPRIASFIGTSNRKALLTDPSGSRRYFFAEVKEKIDCSPLEHKQLFAQLKAELDEGKRYWFSAEEESELKLRNQAYYALPTEAEMILHCFRLPEKGEDFKLYSAVCLFNILLKRYPAAMRGITINKMGRIMNSLGAERMHTTTGNMYKLVALAG
;
A
#
# COMPACT_ATOMS: atom_id res chain seq x y z
N GLU A 1 23.99 5.70 38.30
CA GLU A 1 23.25 4.54 38.84
C GLU A 1 22.33 4.01 37.78
N ILE A 2 22.75 3.06 37.01
CA ILE A 2 22.07 1.90 36.45
C ILE A 2 23.16 1.13 35.70
N ALA A 3 23.88 0.31 36.42
CA ALA A 3 24.66 -0.78 35.86
C ALA A 3 24.05 -2.06 36.41
N SER A 4 23.78 -2.98 35.54
CA SER A 4 23.74 -4.43 35.75
C SER A 4 22.55 -5.08 35.03
N CYS A 5 22.86 -5.66 33.88
CA CYS A 5 22.28 -6.91 33.40
C CYS A 5 22.91 -7.28 32.05
N LEU A 6 24.18 -7.67 32.11
CA LEU A 6 24.90 -8.34 31.03
C LEU A 6 25.70 -9.50 31.66
N VAL A 7 25.05 -10.62 31.90
CA VAL A 7 25.73 -11.91 32.12
C VAL A 7 24.80 -13.01 31.61
N GLY A 8 25.27 -13.78 30.63
CA GLY A 8 24.63 -15.05 30.30
C GLY A 8 24.51 -15.39 28.82
N SER A 9 25.62 -15.49 28.07
CA SER A 9 25.67 -16.33 26.84
C SER A 9 27.10 -16.57 26.35
N GLU A 10 27.94 -17.09 27.25
CA GLU A 10 29.21 -17.71 26.81
C GLU A 10 29.37 -19.05 27.53
N MET A 11 28.73 -20.08 27.03
CA MET A 11 29.10 -21.48 27.30
C MET A 11 28.31 -22.40 26.37
N CYS A 12 28.86 -22.72 25.22
CA CYS A 12 28.58 -23.91 24.41
C CYS A 12 29.38 -23.93 23.09
N ILE A 13 30.68 -23.66 23.15
CA ILE A 13 31.61 -23.99 22.06
C ILE A 13 32.88 -24.60 22.67
N ARG A 14 32.74 -25.80 23.25
CA ARG A 14 33.91 -26.62 23.59
C ARG A 14 33.51 -28.06 23.86
N ASP A 15 32.97 -28.78 22.87
CA ASP A 15 32.91 -30.27 22.92
C ASP A 15 32.52 -30.84 21.56
N ARG A 16 33.33 -30.54 20.54
CA ARG A 16 33.31 -31.26 19.27
C ARG A 16 34.73 -31.45 18.74
N LYS A 17 35.55 -32.18 19.53
CA LYS A 17 36.79 -32.84 19.01
C LYS A 17 37.20 -33.89 20.03
N LYS A 18 36.70 -35.11 19.86
CA LYS A 18 37.33 -36.39 20.23
C LYS A 18 36.26 -37.46 20.19
N LEU A 19 36.28 -38.24 19.16
CA LEU A 19 35.97 -39.67 19.15
C LEU A 19 35.90 -40.16 17.70
N ALA A 20 37.06 -40.35 17.16
CA ALA A 20 37.24 -41.31 16.06
C ALA A 20 38.10 -42.45 16.61
N SER A 21 37.76 -43.67 16.21
CA SER A 21 38.44 -44.94 16.41
C SER A 21 38.16 -45.72 17.70
N SER A 22 37.30 -46.76 17.57
CA SER A 22 37.70 -48.12 17.85
C SER A 22 36.55 -49.09 17.54
N ASN A 23 36.79 -49.98 16.60
CA ASN A 23 35.99 -51.19 16.32
C ASN A 23 36.09 -52.19 17.46
N VAL A 24 34.99 -52.66 18.02
CA VAL A 24 34.89 -53.92 18.72
C VAL A 24 33.58 -54.60 18.36
N VAL A 25 33.72 -55.77 17.76
CA VAL A 25 32.64 -56.74 17.45
C VAL A 25 32.35 -57.53 18.71
N ILE A 26 31.10 -57.60 19.17
CA ILE A 26 30.62 -58.63 20.10
C ILE A 26 29.18 -59.02 19.72
N SER A 27 28.98 -60.30 19.51
CA SER A 27 27.77 -61.03 19.12
C SER A 27 26.71 -61.08 20.25
N PRO A 28 25.45 -61.44 19.93
CA PRO A 28 24.30 -61.17 20.77
C PRO A 28 24.01 -62.24 21.83
N THR A 29 23.68 -61.78 23.01
CA THR A 29 23.04 -62.64 24.04
C THR A 29 21.56 -62.22 24.20
N VAL A 30 20.70 -63.13 23.87
CA VAL A 30 19.24 -63.09 24.08
C VAL A 30 18.93 -63.05 25.58
N LYS A 31 18.24 -62.00 26.03
CA LYS A 31 17.45 -61.99 27.26
C LYS A 31 16.07 -61.45 27.01
N SER A 32 15.08 -62.29 27.21
CA SER A 32 13.66 -62.04 27.28
C SER A 32 13.32 -60.92 28.25
N SER A 33 12.66 -59.88 27.82
CA SER A 33 12.01 -58.88 28.67
C SER A 33 10.59 -58.58 28.15
N SER A 34 9.68 -58.62 29.04
CA SER A 34 8.24 -58.38 29.06
C SER A 34 7.73 -57.25 28.14
N PRO A 35 6.48 -57.32 27.66
CA PRO A 35 5.93 -56.36 26.72
C PRO A 35 5.68 -55.00 27.39
N SER A 36 6.30 -53.98 26.84
CA SER A 36 6.12 -52.58 27.26
C SER A 36 4.71 -52.08 26.90
N LEU A 37 4.03 -51.57 27.90
CA LEU A 37 2.69 -50.94 27.88
C LEU A 37 2.57 -49.65 27.03
N SER A 38 3.42 -49.40 26.06
CA SER A 38 3.43 -48.12 25.30
C SER A 38 2.72 -48.19 23.95
N MET A 39 2.22 -49.32 23.49
CA MET A 39 1.63 -49.48 22.15
C MET A 39 0.10 -49.31 22.07
N GLN A 40 -0.62 -49.21 23.18
CA GLN A 40 -2.10 -49.10 23.14
C GLN A 40 -2.68 -47.70 23.20
N LYS A 41 -1.88 -46.65 23.45
CA LYS A 41 -2.38 -45.24 23.51
C LYS A 41 -2.46 -44.52 22.16
N LYS A 42 -1.75 -44.98 21.15
CA LYS A 42 -1.77 -44.32 19.81
C LYS A 42 -3.12 -44.40 19.10
N PRO A 43 -3.79 -45.53 18.98
CA PRO A 43 -5.06 -45.61 18.26
C PRO A 43 -6.21 -44.86 18.96
N GLU A 44 -6.19 -44.70 20.26
CA GLU A 44 -7.21 -43.99 21.01
C GLU A 44 -7.12 -42.44 20.80
N MET A 45 -5.91 -41.90 20.78
CA MET A 45 -5.69 -40.47 20.49
C MET A 45 -6.05 -40.08 19.05
N GLU A 46 -5.73 -40.96 18.08
CA GLU A 46 -6.11 -40.71 16.67
C GLU A 46 -7.63 -40.75 16.50
N GLN A 47 -8.34 -41.61 17.18
CA GLN A 47 -9.81 -41.69 17.17
C GLN A 47 -10.45 -40.46 17.83
N ILE A 48 -9.87 -39.93 18.90
CA ILE A 48 -10.36 -38.71 19.55
C ILE A 48 -10.18 -37.50 18.60
N GLN A 49 -9.03 -37.36 17.96
CA GLN A 49 -8.75 -36.32 17.02
C GLN A 49 -9.74 -36.35 15.84
N GLN A 50 -9.96 -37.51 15.23
CA GLN A 50 -10.93 -37.67 14.14
C GLN A 50 -12.36 -37.28 14.55
N LYS A 51 -12.79 -37.70 15.74
CA LYS A 51 -14.11 -37.33 16.28
C LYS A 51 -14.24 -35.81 16.49
N LEU A 52 -13.18 -35.18 16.99
CA LEU A 52 -13.14 -33.74 17.17
C LEU A 52 -13.26 -33.00 15.83
N GLU A 53 -12.46 -33.36 14.84
CA GLU A 53 -12.48 -32.80 13.50
C GLU A 53 -13.85 -32.93 12.84
N GLN A 54 -14.42 -34.14 12.85
CA GLN A 54 -15.77 -34.42 12.33
C GLN A 54 -16.82 -33.57 13.03
N TYR A 55 -16.74 -33.46 14.36
CA TYR A 55 -17.68 -32.62 15.12
C TYR A 55 -17.57 -31.16 14.74
N LEU A 56 -16.36 -30.59 14.74
CA LEU A 56 -16.13 -29.20 14.43
C LEU A 56 -16.54 -28.88 12.98
N LEU A 57 -16.15 -29.72 12.02
CA LEU A 57 -16.55 -29.57 10.61
C LEU A 57 -18.06 -29.76 10.39
N SER A 58 -18.76 -30.50 11.23
CA SER A 58 -20.23 -30.61 11.13
C SER A 58 -20.96 -29.33 11.55
N ARG A 59 -20.37 -28.57 12.47
CA ARG A 59 -21.01 -27.38 13.09
C ARG A 59 -20.53 -26.06 12.53
N TYR A 60 -19.30 -26.01 12.03
CA TYR A 60 -18.62 -24.78 11.60
C TYR A 60 -18.06 -24.90 10.20
N HIS A 61 -18.06 -23.78 9.49
CA HIS A 61 -17.17 -23.57 8.35
C HIS A 61 -15.90 -22.90 8.85
N PHE A 62 -14.75 -23.37 8.39
CA PHE A 62 -13.45 -22.80 8.68
C PHE A 62 -12.79 -22.34 7.39
N ARG A 63 -11.93 -21.33 7.48
CA ARG A 63 -11.06 -20.88 6.40
C ARG A 63 -9.83 -20.19 6.97
N PHE A 64 -8.70 -20.32 6.31
CA PHE A 64 -7.48 -19.64 6.68
C PHE A 64 -7.32 -18.38 5.82
N ASN A 65 -7.41 -17.20 6.43
CA ASN A 65 -7.24 -15.93 5.75
C ASN A 65 -5.74 -15.68 5.52
N VAL A 66 -5.31 -15.80 4.27
CA VAL A 66 -3.88 -15.70 3.90
C VAL A 66 -3.29 -14.31 4.08
N LEU A 67 -4.11 -13.24 4.14
CA LEU A 67 -3.65 -11.87 4.37
C LEU A 67 -3.41 -11.58 5.85
N THR A 68 -4.32 -12.04 6.73
CA THR A 68 -4.20 -11.87 8.18
C THR A 68 -3.38 -12.99 8.83
N GLU A 69 -3.15 -14.12 8.12
CA GLU A 69 -2.57 -15.36 8.64
C GLU A 69 -3.34 -15.90 9.86
N GLN A 70 -4.64 -15.76 9.85
CA GLN A 70 -5.53 -16.20 10.92
C GLN A 70 -6.63 -17.09 10.38
N THR A 71 -6.97 -18.12 11.16
CA THR A 71 -8.14 -18.93 10.85
C THR A 71 -9.40 -18.24 11.30
N GLU A 72 -10.38 -18.22 10.43
CA GLU A 72 -11.71 -17.69 10.67
C GLU A 72 -12.74 -18.82 10.69
N CYS A 73 -13.79 -18.67 11.48
CA CYS A 73 -14.90 -19.61 11.48
C CYS A 73 -16.24 -18.92 11.49
N CYS A 74 -17.25 -19.59 10.93
CA CYS A 74 -18.66 -19.25 11.12
C CYS A 74 -19.48 -20.50 11.40
N LYS A 75 -20.60 -20.33 12.12
CA LYS A 75 -21.56 -21.44 12.36
C LYS A 75 -22.30 -21.76 11.08
N LYS A 76 -22.54 -23.05 10.81
CA LYS A 76 -23.28 -23.53 9.64
C LYS A 76 -24.79 -23.22 9.71
N ASP A 77 -25.32 -23.13 10.93
CA ASP A 77 -26.72 -22.86 11.22
C ASP A 77 -27.08 -21.37 11.31
N ALA A 78 -26.14 -20.48 10.94
CA ALA A 78 -26.40 -19.04 10.92
C ALA A 78 -27.10 -18.62 9.62
N ASP A 79 -28.17 -17.86 9.71
CA ASP A 79 -28.93 -17.33 8.56
C ASP A 79 -28.03 -16.51 7.61
N THR A 80 -27.07 -15.81 8.18
CA THR A 80 -26.02 -15.06 7.45
C THR A 80 -24.66 -15.54 7.91
N PRO A 81 -23.80 -16.08 7.02
CA PRO A 81 -22.48 -16.58 7.39
C PRO A 81 -21.53 -15.41 7.70
N ILE A 82 -21.38 -15.06 8.96
CA ILE A 82 -20.41 -14.07 9.43
C ILE A 82 -19.18 -14.81 9.97
N TYR A 83 -18.08 -14.73 9.22
CA TYR A 83 -16.79 -15.29 9.65
C TYR A 83 -16.14 -14.40 10.71
N LYS A 84 -15.65 -15.05 11.78
CA LYS A 84 -14.94 -14.36 12.86
C LYS A 84 -13.58 -15.02 13.07
N VAL A 85 -12.57 -14.21 13.33
CA VAL A 85 -11.23 -14.69 13.68
C VAL A 85 -11.31 -15.55 14.93
N ILE A 86 -10.62 -16.70 14.91
CA ILE A 86 -10.53 -17.61 16.04
C ILE A 86 -9.58 -17.05 17.08
N SER A 87 -10.13 -16.46 18.13
CA SER A 87 -9.39 -16.00 19.31
C SER A 87 -9.19 -17.15 20.31
N GLN A 88 -8.32 -16.93 21.31
CA GLN A 88 -8.17 -17.91 22.42
C GLN A 88 -9.52 -18.18 23.12
N ARG A 89 -10.37 -17.16 23.26
CA ARG A 89 -11.72 -17.33 23.79
C ARG A 89 -12.58 -18.24 22.91
N THR A 90 -12.46 -18.11 21.60
CA THR A 90 -13.16 -18.97 20.63
C THR A 90 -12.64 -20.40 20.72
N LEU A 91 -11.33 -20.63 20.80
CA LEU A 91 -10.74 -21.96 20.99
C LEU A 91 -11.28 -22.64 22.24
N ASN A 92 -11.31 -21.95 23.37
CA ASN A 92 -11.85 -22.47 24.61
C ASN A 92 -13.34 -22.85 24.47
N SER A 93 -14.14 -22.02 23.79
CA SER A 93 -15.55 -22.30 23.55
C SER A 93 -15.74 -23.55 22.69
N LEU A 94 -14.99 -23.69 21.59
CA LEU A 94 -15.02 -24.89 20.72
C LEU A 94 -14.63 -26.15 21.50
N CYS A 95 -13.62 -26.08 22.37
CA CYS A 95 -13.20 -27.16 23.23
C CYS A 95 -14.32 -27.57 24.21
N LEU A 96 -14.94 -26.60 24.88
CA LEU A 96 -16.03 -26.86 25.82
C LEU A 96 -17.26 -27.47 25.13
N GLU A 97 -17.62 -26.98 23.94
CA GLU A 97 -18.72 -27.53 23.13
C GLU A 97 -18.45 -28.99 22.73
N ALA A 98 -17.21 -29.31 22.30
CA ALA A 98 -16.82 -30.68 21.97
C ALA A 98 -16.88 -31.62 23.20
N ARG A 99 -16.39 -31.15 24.36
CA ARG A 99 -16.45 -31.90 25.63
C ARG A 99 -17.87 -32.14 26.08
N ALA A 100 -18.79 -31.21 25.91
CA ALA A 100 -20.22 -31.39 26.19
C ALA A 100 -20.85 -32.47 25.31
N ARG A 101 -20.21 -32.89 24.23
CA ARG A 101 -20.58 -34.02 23.36
C ARG A 101 -19.76 -35.27 23.63
N HIS A 102 -19.16 -35.37 24.81
CA HIS A 102 -18.34 -36.52 25.27
C HIS A 102 -17.08 -36.77 24.42
N ILE A 103 -16.56 -35.74 23.71
CA ILE A 103 -15.28 -35.79 23.03
C ILE A 103 -14.22 -35.33 24.03
N ASN A 104 -13.37 -36.24 24.50
CA ASN A 104 -12.33 -35.92 25.49
C ASN A 104 -11.11 -35.24 24.86
N CYS A 105 -11.27 -33.95 24.47
CA CYS A 105 -10.23 -33.13 23.86
C CYS A 105 -9.78 -31.99 24.78
N TRP A 106 -8.62 -31.39 24.47
CA TRP A 106 -8.07 -30.22 25.12
C TRP A 106 -8.04 -29.03 24.12
N ASP A 107 -7.90 -27.83 24.65
CA ASP A 107 -7.72 -26.59 23.85
C ASP A 107 -6.57 -26.70 22.83
N LYS A 108 -5.49 -27.42 23.21
CA LYS A 108 -4.36 -27.71 22.30
C LYS A 108 -4.74 -28.60 21.12
N ASP A 109 -5.69 -29.49 21.25
CA ASP A 109 -6.13 -30.34 20.14
C ASP A 109 -6.97 -29.56 19.17
N VAL A 110 -7.88 -28.68 19.67
CA VAL A 110 -8.62 -27.70 18.85
C VAL A 110 -7.66 -26.75 18.16
N SER A 111 -6.70 -26.17 18.90
CA SER A 111 -5.71 -25.24 18.35
C SER A 111 -4.88 -25.88 17.24
N ARG A 112 -4.44 -27.15 17.43
CA ARG A 112 -3.69 -27.89 16.41
C ARG A 112 -4.50 -28.09 15.13
N PHE A 113 -5.77 -28.42 15.25
CA PHE A 113 -6.67 -28.60 14.12
C PHE A 113 -6.88 -27.28 13.36
N VAL A 114 -7.32 -26.22 14.03
CA VAL A 114 -7.65 -24.94 13.37
C VAL A 114 -6.43 -24.19 12.80
N ASN A 115 -5.23 -24.50 13.28
CA ASN A 115 -3.97 -23.94 12.76
C ASN A 115 -3.22 -24.90 11.83
N SER A 116 -3.88 -25.98 11.37
CA SER A 116 -3.29 -26.92 10.43
C SER A 116 -3.56 -26.50 8.97
N GLU A 117 -2.79 -27.08 8.06
CA GLU A 117 -2.98 -26.92 6.60
C GLU A 117 -4.29 -27.57 6.08
N GLN A 118 -5.08 -28.19 6.95
CA GLN A 118 -6.42 -28.70 6.60
C GLN A 118 -7.45 -27.58 6.41
N MET A 119 -7.16 -26.39 6.91
CA MET A 119 -8.04 -25.25 6.72
C MET A 119 -7.89 -24.72 5.30
N PRO A 120 -8.99 -24.55 4.53
CA PRO A 120 -8.91 -24.05 3.18
C PRO A 120 -8.42 -22.59 3.15
N ASP A 121 -7.47 -22.32 2.28
CA ASP A 121 -6.96 -20.97 2.05
C ASP A 121 -8.08 -20.06 1.54
N TYR A 122 -8.14 -18.87 2.09
CA TYR A 122 -9.05 -17.81 1.72
C TYR A 122 -8.31 -16.51 1.50
N HIS A 123 -8.31 -16.04 0.26
CA HIS A 123 -7.80 -14.72 -0.09
C HIS A 123 -8.98 -13.76 -0.33
N PRO A 124 -9.24 -12.81 0.57
CA PRO A 124 -10.46 -11.97 0.53
C PRO A 124 -10.71 -11.27 -0.79
N LEU A 125 -9.69 -10.57 -1.32
CA LEU A 125 -9.81 -9.81 -2.57
C LEU A 125 -10.00 -10.75 -3.77
N LEU A 126 -9.21 -11.82 -3.87
CA LEU A 126 -9.33 -12.79 -4.94
C LEU A 126 -10.67 -13.52 -4.90
N SER A 127 -11.13 -13.90 -3.71
CA SER A 127 -12.43 -14.53 -3.51
C SER A 127 -13.56 -13.59 -3.95
N TYR A 128 -13.49 -12.31 -3.58
CA TYR A 128 -14.44 -11.31 -4.03
C TYR A 128 -14.48 -11.24 -5.57
N MET A 129 -13.31 -11.15 -6.22
CA MET A 129 -13.22 -11.09 -7.68
C MET A 129 -13.75 -12.36 -8.38
N ASN A 130 -13.61 -13.52 -7.75
CA ASN A 130 -14.09 -14.80 -8.30
C ASN A 130 -15.59 -15.03 -8.07
N THR A 131 -16.21 -14.30 -7.14
CA THR A 131 -17.66 -14.42 -6.84
C THR A 131 -18.50 -13.30 -7.47
N LEU A 132 -17.90 -12.47 -8.33
CA LEU A 132 -18.62 -11.44 -9.05
C LEU A 132 -19.64 -12.06 -10.03
N PRO A 133 -20.82 -11.43 -10.20
CA PRO A 133 -21.75 -11.80 -11.24
C PRO A 133 -21.16 -11.48 -12.63
N GLU A 134 -21.80 -11.98 -13.68
CA GLU A 134 -21.53 -11.49 -15.02
C GLU A 134 -21.88 -10.00 -15.14
N TRP A 135 -21.07 -9.30 -15.95
CA TRP A 135 -21.32 -7.88 -16.21
C TRP A 135 -22.58 -7.71 -17.06
N ASP A 136 -23.46 -6.84 -16.65
CA ASP A 136 -24.72 -6.55 -17.32
C ASP A 136 -24.61 -5.63 -18.57
N GLY A 137 -23.39 -5.24 -18.94
CA GLY A 137 -23.10 -4.38 -20.08
C GLY A 137 -23.22 -2.87 -19.79
N MET A 138 -23.65 -2.46 -18.59
CA MET A 138 -23.78 -1.04 -18.23
C MET A 138 -22.46 -0.47 -17.72
N ASP A 139 -22.06 0.68 -18.27
CA ASP A 139 -20.87 1.41 -17.80
C ASP A 139 -21.14 2.10 -16.45
N ARG A 140 -20.38 1.71 -15.44
CA ARG A 140 -20.42 2.29 -14.09
C ARG A 140 -19.14 3.06 -13.75
N VAL A 141 -18.07 2.84 -14.49
CA VAL A 141 -16.79 3.48 -14.22
C VAL A 141 -16.80 4.94 -14.65
N THR A 142 -17.32 5.24 -15.83
CA THR A 142 -17.40 6.62 -16.33
C THR A 142 -18.24 7.52 -15.43
N PRO A 143 -19.49 7.16 -15.05
CA PRO A 143 -20.28 7.97 -14.12
C PRO A 143 -19.59 8.15 -12.75
N LEU A 144 -18.91 7.12 -12.26
CA LEU A 144 -18.14 7.21 -11.01
C LEU A 144 -16.99 8.22 -11.12
N ALA A 145 -16.22 8.17 -12.19
CA ALA A 145 -15.14 9.13 -12.45
C ALA A 145 -15.67 10.56 -12.56
N GLN A 146 -16.82 10.73 -13.20
CA GLN A 146 -17.48 12.03 -13.42
C GLN A 146 -18.00 12.69 -12.13
N ARG A 147 -18.16 11.94 -11.04
CA ARG A 147 -18.44 12.52 -9.71
C ARG A 147 -17.32 13.47 -9.24
N ILE A 148 -16.11 13.32 -9.78
CA ILE A 148 -14.94 14.15 -9.49
C ILE A 148 -14.70 15.17 -10.58
N SER A 149 -14.67 14.75 -11.84
CA SER A 149 -14.41 15.62 -12.99
C SER A 149 -14.90 14.99 -14.28
N THR A 150 -15.55 15.81 -15.12
CA THR A 150 -16.03 15.41 -16.45
C THR A 150 -14.97 15.53 -17.55
N LYS A 151 -13.73 15.91 -17.21
CA LYS A 151 -12.64 16.02 -18.20
C LYS A 151 -12.23 14.63 -18.68
N ASP A 152 -12.18 14.43 -20.00
CA ASP A 152 -11.83 13.13 -20.62
C ASP A 152 -10.51 12.55 -20.09
N PHE A 153 -9.51 13.40 -19.93
CA PHE A 153 -8.24 12.96 -19.36
C PHE A 153 -8.39 12.33 -17.98
N TRP A 154 -9.19 12.93 -17.09
CA TRP A 154 -9.46 12.39 -15.75
C TRP A 154 -10.25 11.08 -15.86
N VAL A 155 -11.33 11.06 -16.62
CA VAL A 155 -12.19 9.89 -16.77
C VAL A 155 -11.40 8.69 -17.29
N ASN A 156 -10.62 8.88 -18.36
CA ASN A 156 -9.80 7.83 -18.97
C ASN A 156 -8.67 7.36 -18.02
N SER A 157 -8.03 8.28 -17.31
CA SER A 157 -6.96 7.94 -16.35
C SER A 157 -7.52 7.20 -15.13
N PHE A 158 -8.68 7.62 -14.64
CA PHE A 158 -9.35 6.97 -13.51
C PHE A 158 -9.81 5.55 -13.89
N HIS A 159 -10.42 5.39 -15.07
CA HIS A 159 -10.83 4.09 -15.58
C HIS A 159 -9.62 3.12 -15.66
N ARG A 160 -8.52 3.57 -16.26
CA ARG A 160 -7.28 2.80 -16.34
C ARG A 160 -6.70 2.45 -14.98
N TRP A 161 -6.75 3.36 -14.04
CA TRP A 161 -6.32 3.12 -12.68
C TRP A 161 -7.21 2.09 -11.97
N MET A 162 -8.53 2.14 -12.15
CA MET A 162 -9.47 1.14 -11.63
C MET A 162 -9.24 -0.25 -12.24
N LEU A 163 -8.93 -0.33 -13.55
CA LEU A 163 -8.47 -1.59 -14.15
C LEU A 163 -7.20 -2.11 -13.48
N GLY A 164 -6.26 -1.22 -13.12
CA GLY A 164 -5.06 -1.57 -12.38
C GLY A 164 -5.35 -2.09 -10.96
N VAL A 165 -6.32 -1.51 -10.25
CA VAL A 165 -6.81 -2.00 -8.95
C VAL A 165 -7.35 -3.43 -9.10
N THR A 166 -8.22 -3.62 -10.09
CA THR A 166 -8.87 -4.90 -10.36
C THR A 166 -7.85 -5.97 -10.77
N ALA A 167 -6.87 -5.64 -11.61
CA ALA A 167 -5.78 -6.55 -12.00
C ALA A 167 -4.94 -6.98 -10.78
N GLN A 168 -4.68 -6.08 -9.83
CA GLN A 168 -3.96 -6.42 -8.59
C GLN A 168 -4.76 -7.38 -7.72
N TRP A 169 -6.05 -7.14 -7.53
CA TRP A 169 -6.92 -7.98 -6.71
C TRP A 169 -7.18 -9.35 -7.33
N SER A 170 -7.17 -9.44 -8.67
CA SER A 170 -7.34 -10.69 -9.42
C SER A 170 -6.04 -11.49 -9.60
N GLY A 171 -4.89 -10.97 -9.14
CA GLY A 171 -3.60 -11.62 -9.36
C GLY A 171 -3.05 -11.52 -10.79
N HIS A 172 -3.68 -10.74 -11.68
CA HIS A 172 -3.27 -10.56 -13.09
C HIS A 172 -2.09 -9.59 -13.29
N MET A 173 -1.15 -9.56 -12.35
CA MET A 173 -0.03 -8.58 -12.29
C MET A 173 1.21 -9.00 -13.08
N ALA A 174 1.07 -9.76 -14.15
CA ALA A 174 2.23 -10.30 -14.87
C ALA A 174 3.16 -9.21 -15.44
N ARG A 175 2.63 -8.08 -15.90
CA ARG A 175 3.39 -7.05 -16.61
C ARG A 175 3.84 -5.88 -15.74
N CYS A 176 2.94 -5.18 -15.10
CA CYS A 176 3.23 -3.94 -14.35
C CYS A 176 2.47 -3.88 -13.02
N ALA A 177 3.03 -3.22 -12.01
CA ALA A 177 2.27 -2.81 -10.84
C ALA A 177 1.35 -1.62 -11.20
N ASN A 178 0.25 -1.43 -10.46
CA ASN A 178 -0.53 -0.20 -10.53
C ASN A 178 0.27 0.94 -9.86
N ALA A 179 1.20 1.53 -10.62
CA ALA A 179 2.21 2.47 -10.12
C ALA A 179 1.75 3.93 -10.13
N VAL A 180 0.54 4.20 -10.60
CA VAL A 180 -0.05 5.54 -10.71
C VAL A 180 -1.17 5.68 -9.69
N ALA A 181 -1.31 6.86 -9.10
CA ALA A 181 -2.32 7.18 -8.10
C ALA A 181 -3.13 8.43 -8.50
N PRO A 182 -4.47 8.39 -8.44
CA PRO A 182 -5.30 9.58 -8.51
C PRO A 182 -5.11 10.44 -7.26
N MET A 183 -5.07 11.76 -7.44
CA MET A 183 -4.91 12.74 -6.38
C MET A 183 -6.09 13.72 -6.41
N LEU A 184 -6.90 13.71 -5.36
CA LEU A 184 -8.04 14.61 -5.21
C LEU A 184 -7.61 15.87 -4.45
N VAL A 185 -7.63 17.00 -5.14
CA VAL A 185 -7.10 18.26 -4.60
C VAL A 185 -8.24 19.25 -4.40
N SER A 186 -8.32 19.87 -3.24
CA SER A 186 -9.23 20.98 -2.98
C SER A 186 -8.66 21.86 -1.87
N SER A 187 -8.64 23.18 -2.07
CA SER A 187 -8.29 24.14 -1.02
C SER A 187 -9.34 24.20 0.11
N GLU A 188 -10.54 23.75 -0.18
CA GLU A 188 -11.64 23.75 0.78
C GLU A 188 -11.78 22.38 1.45
N GLN A 189 -12.07 22.40 2.75
CA GLN A 189 -12.39 21.21 3.54
C GLN A 189 -13.86 20.81 3.34
N GLY A 190 -14.22 19.57 3.75
CA GLY A 190 -15.61 19.11 3.69
C GLY A 190 -16.10 18.72 2.29
N ARG A 191 -15.23 18.61 1.29
CA ARG A 191 -15.58 18.21 -0.08
C ARG A 191 -15.74 16.68 -0.26
N CYS A 192 -15.75 15.91 0.83
CA CYS A 192 -15.90 14.45 0.85
C CYS A 192 -14.84 13.66 0.08
N LYS A 193 -13.59 14.20 -0.03
CA LYS A 193 -12.49 13.52 -0.73
C LYS A 193 -12.15 12.15 -0.13
N SER A 194 -11.86 12.10 1.17
CA SER A 194 -11.49 10.86 1.88
C SER A 194 -12.67 9.87 1.92
N THR A 195 -13.89 10.37 2.08
CA THR A 195 -15.13 9.55 2.01
C THR A 195 -15.28 8.89 0.62
N PHE A 196 -14.98 9.61 -0.45
CA PHE A 196 -15.00 9.05 -1.81
C PHE A 196 -13.92 7.97 -1.98
N CYS A 197 -12.71 8.17 -1.41
CA CYS A 197 -11.65 7.16 -1.45
C CYS A 197 -12.09 5.86 -0.75
N GLU A 198 -12.71 5.96 0.41
CA GLU A 198 -13.25 4.81 1.14
C GLU A 198 -14.43 4.15 0.41
N LEU A 199 -15.28 4.95 -0.25
CA LEU A 199 -16.44 4.46 -1.02
C LEU A 199 -16.03 3.51 -2.16
N LEU A 200 -14.83 3.59 -2.68
CA LEU A 200 -14.33 2.68 -3.72
C LEU A 200 -14.16 1.24 -3.23
N MET A 201 -14.04 1.04 -1.91
CA MET A 201 -13.93 -0.28 -1.31
C MET A 201 -15.31 -0.91 -1.12
N PRO A 202 -15.54 -2.15 -1.61
CA PRO A 202 -16.73 -2.92 -1.29
C PRO A 202 -16.90 -3.11 0.23
N ASP A 203 -18.13 -3.09 0.73
CA ASP A 203 -18.41 -3.22 2.17
C ASP A 203 -17.78 -4.47 2.80
N SER A 204 -17.79 -5.58 2.06
CA SER A 204 -17.16 -6.85 2.52
C SER A 204 -15.63 -6.81 2.58
N LEU A 205 -15.00 -5.78 2.02
CA LEU A 205 -13.55 -5.62 1.93
C LEU A 205 -13.03 -4.37 2.65
N LYS A 206 -13.86 -3.69 3.43
CA LYS A 206 -13.48 -2.44 4.14
C LYS A 206 -12.28 -2.62 5.07
N ASP A 207 -12.10 -3.79 5.67
CA ASP A 207 -10.94 -4.11 6.51
C ASP A 207 -9.60 -4.06 5.74
N TYR A 208 -9.66 -4.09 4.41
CA TYR A 208 -8.49 -4.01 3.52
C TYR A 208 -8.30 -2.62 2.89
N TYR A 209 -8.95 -1.60 3.45
CA TYR A 209 -8.72 -0.19 3.19
C TYR A 209 -7.98 0.47 4.35
N THR A 210 -7.15 1.45 4.05
CA THR A 210 -6.57 2.33 5.07
C THR A 210 -6.33 3.74 4.52
N ASP A 211 -6.56 4.73 5.35
CA ASP A 211 -6.17 6.13 5.17
C ASP A 211 -5.01 6.52 6.10
N SER A 212 -4.60 5.60 6.97
CA SER A 212 -3.51 5.77 7.92
C SER A 212 -2.26 5.02 7.44
N PHE A 213 -1.57 5.57 6.42
CA PHE A 213 -0.38 4.97 5.85
C PHE A 213 0.88 5.75 6.25
N GLU A 214 1.53 5.32 7.32
CA GLU A 214 2.78 5.89 7.77
C GLU A 214 3.98 5.28 7.05
N LEU A 215 4.84 6.12 6.47
CA LEU A 215 6.12 5.75 5.87
C LEU A 215 7.21 5.68 6.97
N THR A 216 7.18 4.62 7.78
CA THR A 216 8.09 4.43 8.93
C THR A 216 9.37 3.68 8.56
N GLY A 217 9.31 2.82 7.55
CA GLY A 217 10.43 2.02 7.07
C GLY A 217 9.99 1.06 5.97
N GLN A 218 10.93 0.61 5.14
CA GLN A 218 10.60 -0.18 3.94
C GLN A 218 9.86 -1.47 4.28
N ALA A 219 10.37 -2.29 5.20
CA ALA A 219 9.78 -3.59 5.54
C ALA A 219 8.35 -3.48 6.10
N GLY A 220 8.09 -2.49 6.98
CA GLY A 220 6.75 -2.26 7.51
C GLY A 220 5.77 -1.75 6.46
N CYS A 221 6.25 -0.93 5.51
CA CYS A 221 5.44 -0.49 4.38
C CYS A 221 5.14 -1.64 3.42
N GLU A 222 6.12 -2.49 3.10
CA GLU A 222 5.93 -3.66 2.25
C GLU A 222 4.88 -4.63 2.81
N GLN A 223 4.89 -4.85 4.12
CA GLN A 223 3.85 -5.66 4.78
C GLN A 223 2.46 -5.05 4.58
N LYS A 224 2.31 -3.73 4.72
CA LYS A 224 1.03 -3.04 4.46
C LYS A 224 0.61 -3.16 2.99
N LEU A 225 1.55 -3.15 2.04
CA LEU A 225 1.26 -3.35 0.60
C LEU A 225 0.79 -4.77 0.25
N ALA A 226 1.16 -5.76 1.06
CA ALA A 226 0.68 -7.14 0.93
C ALA A 226 -0.66 -7.38 1.62
N PHE A 227 -1.09 -6.46 2.49
CA PHE A 227 -2.30 -6.60 3.31
C PHE A 227 -3.47 -5.78 2.78
N PHE A 228 -3.27 -4.48 2.52
CA PHE A 228 -4.33 -3.58 2.08
C PHE A 228 -4.54 -3.66 0.56
N GLY A 229 -5.79 -3.67 0.12
CA GLY A 229 -6.15 -3.59 -1.29
C GLY A 229 -6.13 -2.16 -1.83
N LEU A 230 -6.49 -1.19 -0.99
CA LEU A 230 -6.50 0.23 -1.31
C LEU A 230 -5.93 1.06 -0.15
N ILE A 231 -4.96 1.90 -0.46
CA ILE A 231 -4.32 2.81 0.49
C ILE A 231 -4.60 4.25 0.05
N ASN A 232 -5.30 4.99 0.90
CA ASN A 232 -5.47 6.42 0.72
C ASN A 232 -4.30 7.16 1.39
N LEU A 233 -3.54 7.90 0.60
CA LEU A 233 -2.54 8.84 1.09
C LEU A 233 -3.27 10.13 1.51
N ASP A 234 -3.96 10.07 2.64
CA ASP A 234 -4.71 11.21 3.12
C ASP A 234 -3.76 12.34 3.53
N GLU A 235 -4.17 13.58 3.28
CA GLU A 235 -3.35 14.75 3.52
C GLU A 235 -1.91 14.62 2.96
N TYR A 236 -1.78 14.17 1.70
CA TYR A 236 -0.50 13.99 1.02
C TYR A 236 0.46 15.18 1.15
N ASP A 237 -0.07 16.39 1.24
CA ASP A 237 0.69 17.63 1.44
C ASP A 237 1.44 17.72 2.77
N ARG A 238 1.13 16.84 3.73
CA ARG A 238 1.86 16.73 5.02
C ARG A 238 3.02 15.73 4.95
N LEU A 239 3.17 15.00 3.87
CA LEU A 239 4.29 14.06 3.71
C LEU A 239 5.61 14.83 3.60
N SER A 240 6.56 14.46 4.44
CA SER A 240 7.91 15.00 4.38
C SER A 240 8.58 14.69 3.02
N PRO A 241 9.23 15.66 2.36
CA PRO A 241 9.96 15.43 1.12
C PRO A 241 10.99 14.28 1.19
N GLN A 242 11.54 14.03 2.37
CA GLN A 242 12.50 12.94 2.61
C GLN A 242 11.87 11.54 2.47
N LYS A 243 10.55 11.41 2.65
CA LYS A 243 9.81 10.15 2.53
C LYS A 243 9.34 9.86 1.10
N LEU A 244 9.32 10.86 0.23
CA LEU A 244 8.85 10.71 -1.15
C LEU A 244 9.64 9.69 -1.98
N PRO A 245 10.99 9.56 -1.87
CA PRO A 245 11.74 8.52 -2.56
C PRO A 245 11.30 7.10 -2.18
N LEU A 246 11.04 6.86 -0.89
CA LEU A 246 10.51 5.57 -0.42
C LEU A 246 9.13 5.30 -1.01
N LEU A 247 8.20 6.25 -0.94
CA LEU A 247 6.87 6.10 -1.53
C LEU A 247 6.94 5.79 -3.03
N LYS A 248 7.79 6.50 -3.79
CA LYS A 248 8.00 6.26 -5.22
C LYS A 248 8.49 4.85 -5.52
N ASN A 249 9.38 4.31 -4.68
CA ASN A 249 9.85 2.94 -4.78
C ASN A 249 8.71 1.96 -4.52
N LEU A 250 7.99 2.13 -3.42
CA LEU A 250 6.85 1.30 -3.03
C LEU A 250 5.75 1.24 -4.11
N MET A 251 5.48 2.37 -4.79
CA MET A 251 4.49 2.43 -5.87
C MET A 251 4.88 1.59 -7.10
N GLN A 252 6.15 1.28 -7.31
CA GLN A 252 6.63 0.50 -8.46
C GLN A 252 6.85 -0.98 -8.18
N MET A 253 6.89 -1.37 -6.90
CA MET A 253 7.12 -2.75 -6.52
C MET A 253 6.00 -3.65 -7.01
N LYS A 254 6.34 -4.78 -7.63
CA LYS A 254 5.41 -5.84 -8.01
C LYS A 254 5.38 -6.96 -6.99
N LYS A 255 6.55 -7.29 -6.47
CA LYS A 255 6.79 -8.32 -5.46
C LYS A 255 7.37 -7.65 -4.22
N LEU A 256 7.01 -8.18 -3.11
CA LEU A 256 7.39 -7.69 -1.80
C LEU A 256 8.23 -8.78 -1.12
N ASP A 257 9.45 -8.40 -0.73
CA ASP A 257 10.43 -9.30 -0.13
C ASP A 257 10.74 -8.80 1.28
N PHE A 258 9.97 -9.22 2.25
CA PHE A 258 10.19 -8.81 3.63
C PHE A 258 10.28 -10.01 4.59
N ARG A 259 11.01 -9.81 5.67
CA ARG A 259 11.14 -10.78 6.73
C ARG A 259 10.16 -10.42 7.84
N LYS A 260 9.23 -11.33 8.13
CA LYS A 260 8.31 -11.17 9.26
C LYS A 260 9.06 -11.31 10.58
N SER A 261 8.63 -10.56 11.59
CA SER A 261 9.16 -10.69 12.95
C SER A 261 9.06 -12.16 13.39
N HIS A 262 10.13 -12.67 14.03
CA HIS A 262 10.25 -14.04 14.52
C HIS A 262 10.32 -15.16 13.45
N ARG A 263 10.39 -14.84 12.15
CA ARG A 263 10.65 -15.83 11.08
C ARG A 263 12.07 -15.70 10.55
N THR A 264 12.69 -16.84 10.24
CA THR A 264 14.07 -16.90 9.68
C THR A 264 14.09 -16.72 8.16
N SER A 265 12.99 -17.02 7.48
CA SER A 265 12.85 -16.95 6.03
C SER A 265 12.22 -15.63 5.55
N TYR A 266 12.56 -15.21 4.34
CA TYR A 266 11.86 -14.15 3.64
C TYR A 266 10.51 -14.64 3.13
N SER A 267 9.51 -13.77 3.18
CA SER A 267 8.22 -13.97 2.53
C SER A 267 8.22 -13.22 1.20
N HIS A 268 7.87 -13.93 0.13
CA HIS A 268 7.74 -13.37 -1.22
C HIS A 268 6.25 -13.26 -1.54
N LEU A 269 5.68 -12.09 -1.38
CA LEU A 269 4.26 -11.87 -1.59
C LEU A 269 4.01 -10.95 -2.78
N PRO A 270 2.91 -11.13 -3.53
CA PRO A 270 2.50 -10.14 -4.51
C PRO A 270 2.06 -8.87 -3.78
N ARG A 271 2.32 -7.73 -4.39
CA ARG A 271 1.69 -6.49 -3.96
C ARG A 271 0.24 -6.47 -4.42
N ILE A 272 -0.69 -6.26 -3.48
CA ILE A 272 -2.13 -6.13 -3.77
C ILE A 272 -2.63 -4.68 -3.65
N ALA A 273 -1.88 -3.83 -2.96
CA ALA A 273 -2.26 -2.44 -2.71
C ALA A 273 -2.18 -1.57 -3.97
N SER A 274 -3.23 -0.81 -4.23
CA SER A 274 -3.22 0.38 -5.08
C SER A 274 -3.27 1.64 -4.22
N PHE A 275 -2.79 2.76 -4.77
CA PHE A 275 -2.79 4.04 -4.07
C PHE A 275 -3.79 5.01 -4.67
N ILE A 276 -4.41 5.80 -3.81
CA ILE A 276 -5.18 7.00 -4.09
C ILE A 276 -4.74 8.05 -3.09
N GLY A 277 -4.99 9.34 -3.33
CA GLY A 277 -4.61 10.33 -2.32
C GLY A 277 -5.49 11.57 -2.32
N THR A 278 -5.45 12.29 -1.21
CA THR A 278 -6.14 13.55 -1.01
C THR A 278 -5.17 14.65 -0.63
N SER A 279 -5.48 15.89 -0.93
CA SER A 279 -4.73 17.04 -0.46
C SER A 279 -5.61 18.28 -0.34
N ASN A 280 -5.21 19.16 0.57
CA ASN A 280 -5.79 20.50 0.72
C ASN A 280 -4.94 21.58 0.03
N ARG A 281 -3.80 21.22 -0.55
CA ARG A 281 -2.92 22.12 -1.29
C ARG A 281 -2.80 21.69 -2.74
N LYS A 282 -2.72 22.65 -3.65
CA LYS A 282 -2.50 22.39 -5.07
C LYS A 282 -1.03 22.11 -5.38
N ALA A 283 -0.14 22.83 -4.74
CA ALA A 283 1.31 22.71 -4.94
C ALA A 283 1.88 21.54 -4.15
N LEU A 284 1.92 20.37 -4.77
CA LEU A 284 2.25 19.08 -4.12
C LEU A 284 3.57 18.48 -4.58
N LEU A 285 3.94 18.74 -5.83
CA LEU A 285 5.10 18.10 -6.44
C LEU A 285 6.34 18.97 -6.24
N THR A 286 7.41 18.36 -5.73
CA THR A 286 8.72 19.02 -5.56
C THR A 286 9.78 18.45 -6.50
N ASP A 287 9.55 17.25 -7.08
CA ASP A 287 10.50 16.55 -7.91
C ASP A 287 9.88 16.12 -9.25
N PRO A 288 10.38 16.69 -10.38
CA PRO A 288 9.90 16.37 -11.73
C PRO A 288 10.04 14.88 -12.12
N SER A 289 11.02 14.18 -11.57
CA SER A 289 11.29 12.77 -11.92
C SER A 289 10.19 11.81 -11.46
N GLY A 290 9.39 12.23 -10.49
CA GLY A 290 8.34 11.39 -9.87
C GLY A 290 6.92 11.67 -10.32
N SER A 291 6.69 12.76 -11.06
CA SER A 291 5.33 13.27 -11.35
C SER A 291 4.47 12.33 -12.19
N ARG A 292 5.06 11.49 -13.03
CA ARG A 292 4.33 10.49 -13.85
C ARG A 292 3.53 9.46 -13.04
N ARG A 293 3.72 9.43 -11.71
CA ARG A 293 3.00 8.50 -10.82
C ARG A 293 1.69 9.05 -10.29
N TYR A 294 1.35 10.27 -10.67
CA TYR A 294 0.14 10.93 -10.17
C TYR A 294 -0.65 11.53 -11.32
N PHE A 295 -1.97 11.53 -11.18
CA PHE A 295 -2.85 12.37 -11.97
C PHE A 295 -3.83 13.06 -11.03
N PHE A 296 -4.10 14.33 -11.29
CA PHE A 296 -4.78 15.21 -10.37
C PHE A 296 -6.16 15.60 -10.88
N ALA A 297 -7.11 15.70 -9.95
CA ALA A 297 -8.36 16.41 -10.17
C ALA A 297 -8.58 17.46 -9.09
N GLU A 298 -8.96 18.66 -9.51
CA GLU A 298 -9.38 19.71 -8.60
C GLU A 298 -10.87 19.52 -8.30
N VAL A 299 -11.16 19.24 -7.04
CA VAL A 299 -12.52 19.06 -6.52
C VAL A 299 -13.07 20.43 -6.16
N LYS A 300 -13.98 20.95 -6.98
CA LYS A 300 -14.58 22.27 -6.82
C LYS A 300 -15.88 22.22 -6.00
N GLU A 301 -16.61 21.13 -6.09
CA GLU A 301 -17.89 20.93 -5.43
C GLU A 301 -17.81 19.73 -4.48
N LYS A 302 -18.83 19.60 -3.63
CA LYS A 302 -18.94 18.42 -2.76
C LYS A 302 -19.16 17.18 -3.62
N ILE A 303 -18.31 16.15 -3.43
CA ILE A 303 -18.39 14.91 -4.18
C ILE A 303 -19.67 14.15 -3.78
N ASP A 304 -20.38 13.63 -4.76
CA ASP A 304 -21.48 12.69 -4.53
C ASP A 304 -20.90 11.34 -4.06
N CYS A 305 -21.19 11.01 -2.80
CA CYS A 305 -20.80 9.75 -2.17
C CYS A 305 -22.01 8.81 -2.00
N SER A 306 -23.00 8.90 -2.85
CA SER A 306 -24.10 7.92 -2.89
C SER A 306 -23.55 6.50 -3.09
N PRO A 307 -24.23 5.47 -2.54
CA PRO A 307 -23.77 4.08 -2.61
C PRO A 307 -23.46 3.61 -4.03
N LEU A 308 -22.47 2.74 -4.16
CA LEU A 308 -22.05 2.13 -5.42
C LEU A 308 -22.55 0.70 -5.53
N GLU A 309 -22.88 0.29 -6.74
CA GLU A 309 -23.13 -1.10 -7.07
C GLU A 309 -21.81 -1.83 -7.32
N HIS A 310 -21.03 -2.04 -6.26
CA HIS A 310 -19.66 -2.56 -6.33
C HIS A 310 -19.54 -3.87 -7.13
N LYS A 311 -20.52 -4.78 -6.97
CA LYS A 311 -20.45 -6.07 -7.68
C LYS A 311 -20.44 -5.89 -9.20
N GLN A 312 -21.31 -5.03 -9.74
CA GLN A 312 -21.38 -4.74 -11.16
C GLN A 312 -20.25 -3.83 -11.64
N LEU A 313 -19.81 -2.87 -10.81
CA LEU A 313 -18.64 -2.04 -11.09
C LEU A 313 -17.37 -2.90 -11.29
N PHE A 314 -17.10 -3.83 -10.38
CA PHE A 314 -15.93 -4.71 -10.50
C PHE A 314 -16.14 -5.83 -11.52
N ALA A 315 -17.39 -6.24 -11.79
CA ALA A 315 -17.71 -7.16 -12.88
C ALA A 315 -17.39 -6.55 -14.25
N GLN A 316 -17.74 -5.26 -14.47
CA GLN A 316 -17.33 -4.50 -15.66
C GLN A 316 -15.81 -4.51 -15.84
N LEU A 317 -15.07 -4.09 -14.79
CA LEU A 317 -13.62 -3.98 -14.85
C LEU A 317 -12.94 -5.34 -15.08
N LYS A 318 -13.47 -6.41 -14.49
CA LYS A 318 -12.99 -7.77 -14.71
C LYS A 318 -13.23 -8.23 -16.14
N ALA A 319 -14.43 -8.04 -16.67
CA ALA A 319 -14.76 -8.38 -18.06
C ALA A 319 -13.84 -7.64 -19.04
N GLU A 320 -13.61 -6.34 -18.81
CA GLU A 320 -12.72 -5.54 -19.63
C GLU A 320 -11.23 -6.00 -19.56
N LEU A 321 -10.78 -6.51 -18.43
CA LEU A 321 -9.44 -7.12 -18.29
C LEU A 321 -9.37 -8.45 -19.03
N ASP A 322 -10.42 -9.28 -18.93
CA ASP A 322 -10.51 -10.58 -19.61
C ASP A 322 -10.55 -10.40 -21.15
N GLU A 323 -11.14 -9.29 -21.64
CA GLU A 323 -11.06 -8.84 -23.04
C GLU A 323 -9.67 -8.31 -23.44
N GLY A 324 -8.74 -8.18 -22.50
CA GLY A 324 -7.38 -7.74 -22.76
C GLY A 324 -7.19 -6.22 -22.72
N LYS A 325 -8.12 -5.44 -22.16
CA LYS A 325 -7.93 -4.00 -21.96
C LYS A 325 -6.70 -3.73 -21.11
N ARG A 326 -5.90 -2.75 -21.53
CA ARG A 326 -4.65 -2.38 -20.87
C ARG A 326 -4.91 -1.64 -19.57
N TYR A 327 -4.35 -2.13 -18.47
CA TYR A 327 -4.45 -1.52 -17.14
C TYR A 327 -3.26 -0.64 -16.72
N TRP A 328 -2.21 -0.55 -17.54
CA TRP A 328 -1.03 0.30 -17.27
C TRP A 328 -1.00 1.50 -18.20
N PHE A 329 -0.32 2.56 -17.79
CA PHE A 329 -0.11 3.75 -18.60
C PHE A 329 1.01 3.52 -19.61
N SER A 330 0.86 3.98 -20.85
CA SER A 330 1.91 3.95 -21.88
C SER A 330 2.93 5.06 -21.67
N ALA A 331 4.04 5.03 -22.42
CA ALA A 331 5.06 6.07 -22.35
C ALA A 331 4.52 7.45 -22.77
N GLU A 332 3.61 7.49 -23.75
CA GLU A 332 2.93 8.70 -24.22
C GLU A 332 2.01 9.24 -23.13
N GLU A 333 1.21 8.39 -22.51
CA GLU A 333 0.32 8.76 -21.39
C GLU A 333 1.12 9.21 -20.16
N GLU A 334 2.23 8.56 -19.84
CA GLU A 334 3.13 9.03 -18.78
C GLU A 334 3.75 10.42 -19.11
N SER A 335 4.00 10.70 -20.38
CA SER A 335 4.50 12.01 -20.83
C SER A 335 3.41 13.06 -20.72
N GLU A 336 2.17 12.73 -21.06
CA GLU A 336 1.01 13.62 -20.85
C GLU A 336 0.79 13.89 -19.35
N LEU A 337 0.88 12.86 -18.49
CA LEU A 337 0.83 13.04 -17.04
C LEU A 337 1.86 14.07 -16.57
N LYS A 338 3.12 13.95 -17.00
CA LYS A 338 4.18 14.91 -16.64
C LYS A 338 3.87 16.33 -17.07
N LEU A 339 3.34 16.51 -18.27
CA LEU A 339 2.98 17.84 -18.79
C LEU A 339 1.85 18.47 -17.97
N ARG A 340 0.78 17.73 -17.73
CA ARG A 340 -0.38 18.21 -16.95
C ARG A 340 -0.03 18.48 -15.49
N ASN A 341 0.87 17.71 -14.94
CA ASN A 341 1.32 17.83 -13.57
C ASN A 341 2.18 19.08 -13.30
N GLN A 342 2.61 19.80 -14.34
CA GLN A 342 3.33 21.07 -14.17
C GLN A 342 2.57 22.09 -13.32
N ALA A 343 1.24 22.08 -13.40
CA ALA A 343 0.37 22.96 -12.62
C ALA A 343 0.35 22.67 -11.11
N TYR A 344 0.89 21.51 -10.70
CA TYR A 344 0.89 21.03 -9.30
C TYR A 344 2.28 21.06 -8.66
N TYR A 345 3.28 21.64 -9.31
CA TYR A 345 4.59 21.81 -8.71
C TYR A 345 4.57 22.94 -7.68
N ALA A 346 5.14 22.63 -6.52
CA ALA A 346 5.45 23.65 -5.53
C ALA A 346 6.57 24.54 -6.09
N LEU A 347 6.33 25.83 -6.09
CA LEU A 347 7.40 26.77 -6.37
C LEU A 347 8.42 26.71 -5.24
N PRO A 348 9.72 26.65 -5.54
CA PRO A 348 10.74 26.86 -4.52
C PRO A 348 10.50 28.19 -3.78
N THR A 349 10.80 28.24 -2.49
CA THR A 349 10.63 29.46 -1.69
C THR A 349 11.29 30.68 -2.35
N GLU A 350 12.42 30.44 -2.99
CA GLU A 350 13.15 31.49 -3.73
C GLU A 350 12.39 31.99 -4.97
N ALA A 351 11.65 31.09 -5.64
CA ALA A 351 10.79 31.46 -6.76
C ALA A 351 9.60 32.31 -6.29
N GLU A 352 8.99 31.95 -5.16
CA GLU A 352 7.94 32.75 -4.53
C GLU A 352 8.45 34.17 -4.17
N MET A 353 9.65 34.26 -3.59
CA MET A 353 10.26 35.55 -3.27
C MET A 353 10.53 36.40 -4.53
N ILE A 354 10.97 35.77 -5.63
CA ILE A 354 11.13 36.46 -6.90
C ILE A 354 9.79 37.01 -7.36
N LEU A 355 8.73 36.20 -7.35
CA LEU A 355 7.39 36.57 -7.77
C LEU A 355 6.74 37.63 -6.85
N HIS A 356 7.13 37.73 -5.59
CA HIS A 356 6.75 38.82 -4.70
C HIS A 356 7.43 40.17 -5.04
N CYS A 357 8.59 40.14 -5.69
CA CYS A 357 9.35 41.33 -6.04
C CYS A 357 9.22 41.68 -7.53
N PHE A 358 9.01 40.69 -8.36
CA PHE A 358 9.03 40.81 -9.81
C PHE A 358 7.91 39.96 -10.43
N ARG A 359 7.47 40.38 -11.62
CA ARG A 359 6.63 39.54 -12.49
C ARG A 359 7.24 39.43 -13.89
N LEU A 360 6.80 38.46 -14.64
CA LEU A 360 7.12 38.35 -16.05
C LEU A 360 6.41 39.43 -16.83
N PRO A 361 7.06 40.04 -17.84
CA PRO A 361 6.43 41.04 -18.68
C PRO A 361 5.34 40.43 -19.57
N GLU A 362 4.26 41.14 -19.78
CA GLU A 362 3.25 40.81 -20.78
C GLU A 362 3.73 41.17 -22.19
N LYS A 363 3.07 40.63 -23.22
CA LYS A 363 3.47 40.86 -24.60
C LYS A 363 3.33 42.35 -24.98
N GLY A 364 4.48 42.99 -25.26
CA GLY A 364 4.52 44.43 -25.61
C GLY A 364 4.67 45.38 -24.42
N GLU A 365 4.88 44.87 -23.22
CA GLU A 365 5.10 45.66 -22.01
C GLU A 365 6.57 46.03 -21.82
N ASP A 366 6.82 47.22 -21.25
CA ASP A 366 8.16 47.66 -20.88
C ASP A 366 8.73 46.78 -19.75
N PHE A 367 9.98 46.39 -19.92
CA PHE A 367 10.69 45.53 -18.95
C PHE A 367 12.09 46.06 -18.64
N LYS A 368 12.62 45.61 -17.51
CA LYS A 368 14.05 45.81 -17.18
C LYS A 368 14.80 44.47 -17.23
N LEU A 369 16.08 44.56 -17.54
CA LEU A 369 16.98 43.43 -17.57
C LEU A 369 17.68 43.29 -16.24
N TYR A 370 17.60 42.07 -15.65
CA TYR A 370 18.24 41.74 -14.38
C TYR A 370 19.15 40.52 -14.55
N SER A 371 20.38 40.64 -14.09
CA SER A 371 21.26 39.45 -13.99
C SER A 371 20.90 38.59 -12.77
N ALA A 372 21.27 37.31 -12.78
CA ALA A 372 21.10 36.45 -11.63
C ALA A 372 21.77 36.98 -10.36
N VAL A 373 22.91 37.67 -10.51
CA VAL A 373 23.62 38.37 -9.42
C VAL A 373 22.82 39.52 -8.87
N CYS A 374 22.24 40.35 -9.75
CA CYS A 374 21.43 41.48 -9.35
C CYS A 374 20.20 41.03 -8.58
N LEU A 375 19.47 40.01 -9.09
CA LEU A 375 18.31 39.39 -8.40
C LEU A 375 18.71 38.83 -7.06
N PHE A 376 19.82 38.10 -6.98
CA PHE A 376 20.33 37.55 -5.74
C PHE A 376 20.59 38.65 -4.69
N ASN A 377 21.23 39.76 -5.08
CA ASN A 377 21.52 40.84 -4.16
C ASN A 377 20.26 41.59 -3.67
N ILE A 378 19.27 41.76 -4.55
CA ILE A 378 17.97 42.37 -4.18
C ILE A 378 17.24 41.49 -3.17
N LEU A 379 17.17 40.19 -3.44
CA LEU A 379 16.51 39.24 -2.54
C LEU A 379 17.27 39.07 -1.21
N LEU A 380 18.60 39.09 -1.25
CA LEU A 380 19.42 39.00 -0.05
C LEU A 380 19.19 40.19 0.89
N LYS A 381 19.02 41.42 0.33
CA LYS A 381 18.68 42.60 1.11
C LYS A 381 17.27 42.52 1.73
N ARG A 382 16.30 41.96 1.00
CA ARG A 382 14.90 41.91 1.42
C ARG A 382 14.58 40.72 2.33
N TYR A 383 15.22 39.58 2.07
CA TYR A 383 14.98 38.31 2.75
C TYR A 383 16.27 37.58 3.20
N PRO A 384 17.09 38.19 4.06
CA PRO A 384 18.43 37.68 4.38
C PRO A 384 18.44 36.27 4.98
N ALA A 385 17.43 35.94 5.81
CA ALA A 385 17.33 34.63 6.43
C ALA A 385 17.03 33.49 5.42
N ALA A 386 16.15 33.76 4.46
CA ALA A 386 15.73 32.78 3.49
C ALA A 386 16.74 32.58 2.34
N MET A 387 17.63 33.54 2.15
CA MET A 387 18.69 33.47 1.14
C MET A 387 19.96 32.73 1.62
N ARG A 388 19.98 32.25 2.87
CA ARG A 388 21.11 31.48 3.40
C ARG A 388 21.28 30.18 2.62
N GLY A 389 22.49 29.91 2.12
CA GLY A 389 22.84 28.69 1.37
C GLY A 389 22.38 28.68 -0.10
N ILE A 390 21.80 29.77 -0.59
CA ILE A 390 21.43 29.91 -2.00
C ILE A 390 22.63 30.41 -2.79
N THR A 391 22.87 29.81 -3.97
CA THR A 391 23.91 30.21 -4.88
C THR A 391 23.37 30.96 -6.10
N ILE A 392 24.19 31.80 -6.73
CA ILE A 392 23.84 32.50 -7.97
C ILE A 392 23.46 31.52 -9.09
N ASN A 393 24.11 30.35 -9.17
CA ASN A 393 23.76 29.32 -10.15
C ASN A 393 22.36 28.73 -9.89
N LYS A 394 21.94 28.59 -8.63
CA LYS A 394 20.58 28.17 -8.27
C LYS A 394 19.56 29.23 -8.71
N MET A 395 19.88 30.51 -8.53
CA MET A 395 19.04 31.61 -8.98
C MET A 395 18.77 31.57 -10.50
N GLY A 396 19.81 31.34 -11.31
CA GLY A 396 19.66 31.20 -12.76
C GLY A 396 18.75 30.03 -13.15
N ARG A 397 18.81 28.90 -12.44
CA ARG A 397 17.90 27.74 -12.67
C ARG A 397 16.46 28.08 -12.32
N ILE A 398 16.25 28.82 -11.23
CA ILE A 398 14.91 29.25 -10.79
C ILE A 398 14.30 30.18 -11.83
N MET A 399 15.04 31.15 -12.35
CA MET A 399 14.57 32.05 -13.40
C MET A 399 14.13 31.32 -14.66
N ASN A 400 14.90 30.28 -15.07
CA ASN A 400 14.52 29.43 -16.19
C ASN A 400 13.25 28.61 -15.87
N SER A 401 13.10 28.10 -14.65
CA SER A 401 11.90 27.35 -14.24
C SER A 401 10.64 28.21 -14.15
N LEU A 402 10.79 29.51 -13.87
CA LEU A 402 9.70 30.49 -13.91
C LEU A 402 9.31 30.89 -15.33
N GLY A 403 10.04 30.42 -16.36
CA GLY A 403 9.78 30.80 -17.75
C GLY A 403 10.23 32.19 -18.10
N ALA A 404 11.14 32.80 -17.32
CA ALA A 404 11.66 34.13 -17.61
C ALA A 404 12.49 34.12 -18.91
N GLU A 405 12.13 35.01 -19.83
CA GLU A 405 12.86 35.16 -21.09
C GLU A 405 14.30 35.60 -20.82
N ARG A 406 15.26 34.81 -21.35
CA ARG A 406 16.69 35.03 -21.16
C ARG A 406 17.29 35.72 -22.39
N MET A 407 18.00 36.79 -22.17
CA MET A 407 18.84 37.46 -23.18
C MET A 407 20.32 37.30 -22.84
N HIS A 408 21.11 36.94 -23.83
CA HIS A 408 22.57 36.90 -23.68
C HIS A 408 23.15 38.27 -24.07
N THR A 409 23.85 38.88 -23.13
CA THR A 409 24.47 40.21 -23.32
C THR A 409 25.99 40.08 -23.13
N THR A 410 26.74 41.11 -23.46
CA THR A 410 28.19 41.17 -23.22
C THR A 410 28.57 41.03 -21.75
N THR A 411 27.63 41.29 -20.82
CA THR A 411 27.81 41.14 -19.37
C THR A 411 27.24 39.82 -18.82
N GLY A 412 26.79 38.90 -19.69
CA GLY A 412 26.25 37.61 -19.32
C GLY A 412 24.75 37.42 -19.54
N ASN A 413 24.15 36.44 -18.88
CA ASN A 413 22.73 36.12 -19.01
C ASN A 413 21.89 37.12 -18.19
N MET A 414 20.94 37.76 -18.85
CA MET A 414 19.97 38.69 -18.27
C MET A 414 18.55 38.19 -18.46
N TYR A 415 17.66 38.48 -17.54
CA TYR A 415 16.27 38.08 -17.54
C TYR A 415 15.35 39.30 -17.64
N LYS A 416 14.32 39.22 -18.50
CA LYS A 416 13.31 40.25 -18.65
C LYS A 416 12.31 40.17 -17.50
N LEU A 417 12.18 41.21 -16.69
CA LEU A 417 11.28 41.27 -15.55
C LEU A 417 10.70 42.68 -15.39
N VAL A 418 9.52 42.73 -14.79
CA VAL A 418 8.87 43.96 -14.31
C VAL A 418 8.92 43.96 -12.79
N ALA A 419 9.51 44.98 -12.19
CA ALA A 419 9.55 45.12 -10.75
C ALA A 419 8.16 45.49 -10.23
N LEU A 420 7.70 44.79 -9.18
CA LEU A 420 6.49 45.15 -8.47
C LEU A 420 6.81 46.25 -7.46
N ALA A 421 5.97 47.28 -7.44
CA ALA A 421 6.04 48.31 -6.42
C ALA A 421 5.78 47.65 -5.06
N GLY A 422 6.79 47.59 -4.21
CA GLY A 422 6.74 47.00 -2.87
C GLY A 422 6.74 48.04 -1.79
#